data_abb1b3726e6ce3d76d1b17bf2afbd84f
#
_entry.id   abb1b3726e6ce3d76d1b17bf2afbd84f
#
_cell.length_a   1.000
_cell.length_b   1.000
_cell.length_c   1.000
_cell.angle_alpha   90.00
_cell.angle_beta   90.00
_cell.angle_gamma   90.00
#
_symmetry.space_group_name_H-M   'P 1'
#
loop_
_entity.id
_entity.type
_entity.pdbx_description
1 polymer ?
#
loop_
_entity_poly.entity_id
_entity_poly.type
_entity_poly.pdbx_seq_one_letter_code
_entity_poly.pdbx_strand_id
1 'polypeptide(L)'
;MSIALESWSFPPAYDDNYFPDAASRYWFPKRETMSPGERERFILERLKTVCAYAYEKSTFYKRKWDEAGFHPSHLKSLEDFESKVPVVYKKDLRAAQERTPPFGDYLCVPEDDVFHIHGTSGTTGRPTAFAIGRNDWRAIANAHARIMWGMGLRPGDTICVAAIFSLYMGSWGALIGAERLRAKCFPFGAGVPGMSARCAQWLNMIKPTAFYGTPTYALHLAQVAQDEGLNPRDFRLKLLFFSGEPGASIPGVRDRIEDIYGAQVIDCGSMAEMTPWMNVAGSRETSGLLCWQDVVYTEVCDPATMRRVPYGQRGTPVYTHLERTSQPMIRLVSGDLSLWTDEPTPCGRTYPRLPQGIFGRIDDMFTIRGENVYPSEIDAALNEMPHYGGEHRIVISREATMDELLLRVEADAATFAKGADAVAQFRAEVERKLLKVLGLRTLVEIVSPNSIQRTDFKARRVIDDRAVFRDMHAQVENARG
;
A
#
# COMPACT_ATOMS: atom_id res chain seq x y z
N MET A 1 8.49 17.45 29.20
CA MET A 1 9.91 17.05 29.07
C MET A 1 10.07 16.29 27.76
N SER A 2 11.03 16.74 26.94
CA SER A 2 11.24 16.23 25.57
C SER A 2 12.10 14.96 25.62
N ILE A 3 11.46 13.80 25.71
CA ILE A 3 12.16 12.48 25.78
C ILE A 3 12.63 11.99 24.40
N ALA A 4 12.29 12.67 23.31
CA ALA A 4 12.29 12.00 22.02
C ALA A 4 13.52 12.17 21.12
N LEU A 5 14.44 13.06 21.41
CA LEU A 5 15.64 13.29 20.58
C LEU A 5 16.98 12.99 21.29
N GLU A 6 16.98 12.99 22.60
CA GLU A 6 18.23 12.95 23.38
C GLU A 6 18.66 11.55 23.88
N SER A 7 17.78 10.55 23.80
CA SER A 7 18.09 9.19 24.28
C SER A 7 17.55 8.09 23.34
N TRP A 8 17.91 8.13 22.05
CA TRP A 8 17.60 7.01 21.18
C TRP A 8 18.49 5.82 21.51
N SER A 9 17.88 4.69 21.79
CA SER A 9 18.54 3.40 21.96
C SER A 9 18.20 2.46 20.82
N PHE A 10 19.05 1.48 20.58
CA PHE A 10 18.73 0.38 19.68
C PHE A 10 18.94 -0.96 20.44
N PRO A 11 17.89 -1.76 20.64
CA PRO A 11 16.48 -1.55 20.27
C PRO A 11 15.88 -0.28 20.88
N PRO A 12 14.87 0.33 20.20
CA PRO A 12 14.23 1.52 20.73
C PRO A 12 13.46 1.22 22.02
N ALA A 13 13.53 2.12 22.99
CA ALA A 13 12.71 2.09 24.19
C ALA A 13 11.51 3.04 24.03
N TYR A 14 10.32 2.52 24.30
CA TYR A 14 9.07 3.29 24.23
C TYR A 14 8.46 3.47 25.62
N ASP A 15 7.99 4.68 25.90
CA ASP A 15 7.11 4.95 27.03
C ASP A 15 5.66 4.73 26.58
N ASP A 16 5.07 3.61 26.96
CA ASP A 16 3.70 3.26 26.60
C ASP A 16 2.66 4.16 27.29
N ASN A 17 3.06 4.96 28.28
CA ASN A 17 2.22 5.95 28.96
C ASN A 17 2.29 7.34 28.29
N TYR A 18 3.24 7.55 27.40
CA TYR A 18 3.34 8.82 26.72
C TYR A 18 2.16 9.03 25.77
N PHE A 19 1.52 10.19 25.90
CA PHE A 19 0.57 10.75 24.96
C PHE A 19 0.87 12.24 24.76
N PRO A 20 0.71 12.76 23.54
CA PRO A 20 0.78 14.20 23.32
C PRO A 20 -0.45 14.89 23.95
N ASP A 21 -0.39 16.22 24.08
CA ASP A 21 -1.56 17.01 24.39
C ASP A 21 -2.69 16.73 23.39
N ALA A 22 -3.92 16.62 23.86
CA ALA A 22 -5.09 16.27 23.03
C ALA A 22 -5.32 17.26 21.87
N ALA A 23 -4.94 18.51 22.04
CA ALA A 23 -5.03 19.55 21.01
C ALA A 23 -3.84 19.53 20.03
N SER A 24 -2.77 18.77 20.34
CA SER A 24 -1.61 18.68 19.46
C SER A 24 -1.95 18.00 18.13
N ARG A 25 -1.48 18.60 17.04
CA ARG A 25 -1.51 18.00 15.70
C ARG A 25 -0.51 16.85 15.57
N TYR A 26 0.56 16.87 16.37
CA TYR A 26 1.71 16.00 16.28
C TYR A 26 1.81 15.11 17.50
N TRP A 27 2.22 13.88 17.28
CA TRP A 27 2.61 13.00 18.38
C TRP A 27 3.94 13.41 18.96
N PHE A 28 4.94 13.64 18.08
CA PHE A 28 6.25 14.16 18.43
C PHE A 28 6.55 15.42 17.61
N PRO A 29 6.16 16.63 18.09
CA PRO A 29 6.31 17.86 17.32
C PRO A 29 7.69 18.04 16.72
N LYS A 30 8.76 17.90 17.53
CA LYS A 30 10.14 18.07 17.07
C LYS A 30 10.55 17.07 15.97
N ARG A 31 10.05 15.82 16.02
CA ARG A 31 10.37 14.79 15.00
C ARG A 31 9.59 15.00 13.71
N GLU A 32 8.33 15.41 13.83
CA GLU A 32 7.42 15.52 12.69
C GLU A 32 7.58 16.83 11.90
N THR A 33 8.33 17.80 12.47
CA THR A 33 8.59 19.11 11.87
C THR A 33 10.09 19.42 11.78
N MET A 34 10.95 18.40 11.77
CA MET A 34 12.39 18.58 11.53
C MET A 34 12.65 19.27 10.20
N SER A 35 13.60 20.19 10.16
CA SER A 35 14.12 20.68 8.88
C SER A 35 14.73 19.52 8.06
N PRO A 36 14.83 19.65 6.74
CA PRO A 36 15.45 18.60 5.90
C PRO A 36 16.81 18.14 6.42
N GLY A 37 17.69 19.07 6.75
CA GLY A 37 19.04 18.73 7.25
C GLY A 37 19.06 18.08 8.64
N GLU A 38 18.13 18.43 9.54
CA GLU A 38 17.96 17.72 10.82
C GLU A 38 17.46 16.30 10.61
N ARG A 39 16.49 16.13 9.71
CA ARG A 39 15.93 14.83 9.37
C ARG A 39 16.98 13.92 8.72
N GLU A 40 17.80 14.43 7.81
CA GLU A 40 18.89 13.67 7.19
C GLU A 40 19.92 13.19 8.22
N ARG A 41 20.33 14.04 9.15
CA ARG A 41 21.24 13.63 10.25
C ARG A 41 20.58 12.55 11.13
N PHE A 42 19.31 12.74 11.48
CA PHE A 42 18.55 11.78 12.26
C PHE A 42 18.47 10.42 11.59
N ILE A 43 18.17 10.39 10.29
CA ILE A 43 18.09 9.17 9.49
C ILE A 43 19.47 8.51 9.39
N LEU A 44 20.50 9.27 9.07
CA LEU A 44 21.86 8.75 8.90
C LEU A 44 22.38 8.03 10.16
N GLU A 45 22.16 8.58 11.33
CA GLU A 45 22.58 7.94 12.59
C GLU A 45 21.87 6.62 12.83
N ARG A 46 20.60 6.53 12.46
CA ARG A 46 19.83 5.27 12.55
C ARG A 46 20.26 4.25 11.50
N LEU A 47 20.52 4.69 10.29
CA LEU A 47 21.04 3.83 9.23
C LEU A 47 22.41 3.25 9.60
N LYS A 48 23.31 4.03 10.18
CA LYS A 48 24.59 3.52 10.69
C LYS A 48 24.38 2.39 11.70
N THR A 49 23.45 2.58 12.63
CA THR A 49 23.18 1.59 13.68
C THR A 49 22.52 0.33 13.12
N VAL A 50 21.46 0.46 12.31
CA VAL A 50 20.75 -0.69 11.79
C VAL A 50 21.59 -1.48 10.78
N CYS A 51 22.42 -0.80 9.97
CA CYS A 51 23.35 -1.46 9.07
C CYS A 51 24.43 -2.23 9.84
N ALA A 52 25.02 -1.63 10.87
CA ALA A 52 26.00 -2.33 11.71
C ALA A 52 25.39 -3.57 12.39
N TYR A 53 24.17 -3.42 12.94
CA TYR A 53 23.43 -4.50 13.55
C TYR A 53 23.13 -5.64 12.56
N ALA A 54 22.57 -5.30 11.38
CA ALA A 54 22.25 -6.29 10.38
C ALA A 54 23.48 -7.01 9.82
N TYR A 55 24.60 -6.32 9.67
CA TYR A 55 25.87 -6.91 9.26
C TYR A 55 26.41 -7.90 10.29
N GLU A 56 26.29 -7.58 11.58
CA GLU A 56 26.74 -8.44 12.66
C GLU A 56 25.84 -9.67 12.85
N LYS A 57 24.51 -9.49 12.79
CA LYS A 57 23.55 -10.52 13.17
C LYS A 57 23.02 -11.37 12.00
N SER A 58 23.14 -10.91 10.76
CA SER A 58 22.56 -11.58 9.59
C SER A 58 23.64 -12.03 8.61
N THR A 59 23.73 -13.34 8.38
CA THR A 59 24.63 -13.89 7.35
C THR A 59 24.19 -13.49 5.94
N PHE A 60 22.90 -13.23 5.72
CA PHE A 60 22.36 -12.69 4.47
C PHE A 60 22.96 -11.32 4.14
N TYR A 61 22.85 -10.35 5.06
CA TYR A 61 23.37 -9.00 4.84
C TYR A 61 24.88 -9.00 4.77
N LYS A 62 25.54 -9.73 5.66
CA LYS A 62 27.00 -9.83 5.65
C LYS A 62 27.50 -10.32 4.30
N ARG A 63 27.01 -11.44 3.80
CA ARG A 63 27.39 -12.00 2.49
C ARG A 63 27.11 -11.00 1.36
N LYS A 64 25.87 -10.49 1.27
CA LYS A 64 25.44 -9.59 0.19
C LYS A 64 26.29 -8.32 0.13
N TRP A 65 26.68 -7.78 1.28
CA TRP A 65 27.46 -6.56 1.35
C TRP A 65 28.95 -6.81 1.14
N ASP A 66 29.52 -7.90 1.66
CA ASP A 66 30.90 -8.30 1.39
C ASP A 66 31.11 -8.53 -0.14
N GLU A 67 30.17 -9.21 -0.81
CA GLU A 67 30.17 -9.40 -2.27
C GLU A 67 30.13 -8.08 -3.05
N ALA A 68 29.46 -7.06 -2.51
CA ALA A 68 29.38 -5.73 -3.11
C ALA A 68 30.53 -4.78 -2.68
N GLY A 69 31.46 -5.23 -1.85
CA GLY A 69 32.56 -4.40 -1.31
C GLY A 69 32.09 -3.33 -0.34
N PHE A 70 30.88 -3.46 0.24
CA PHE A 70 30.36 -2.53 1.23
C PHE A 70 30.53 -3.06 2.64
N HIS A 71 30.98 -2.18 3.54
CA HIS A 71 31.00 -2.41 4.99
C HIS A 71 30.31 -1.23 5.70
N PRO A 72 29.55 -1.47 6.79
CA PRO A 72 28.81 -0.39 7.48
C PRO A 72 29.66 0.80 7.93
N SER A 73 30.96 0.61 8.19
CA SER A 73 31.89 1.70 8.53
C SER A 73 32.14 2.67 7.35
N HIS A 74 31.78 2.30 6.13
CA HIS A 74 31.86 3.17 4.95
C HIS A 74 30.74 4.21 4.89
N LEU A 75 29.70 4.07 5.74
CA LEU A 75 28.52 4.90 5.72
C LEU A 75 28.77 6.24 6.44
N LYS A 76 29.01 7.30 5.68
CA LYS A 76 29.28 8.65 6.21
C LYS A 76 28.20 9.67 5.85
N SER A 77 27.40 9.41 4.81
CA SER A 77 26.34 10.27 4.32
C SER A 77 25.15 9.44 3.82
N LEU A 78 24.01 10.08 3.58
CA LEU A 78 22.88 9.44 2.88
C LEU A 78 23.24 9.06 1.44
N GLU A 79 24.08 9.86 0.78
CA GLU A 79 24.58 9.53 -0.56
C GLU A 79 25.41 8.23 -0.56
N ASP A 80 26.23 8.00 0.46
CA ASP A 80 26.94 6.74 0.62
C ASP A 80 25.96 5.57 0.77
N PHE A 81 24.89 5.76 1.54
CA PHE A 81 23.85 4.73 1.71
C PHE A 81 23.15 4.42 0.39
N GLU A 82 22.65 5.44 -0.28
CA GLU A 82 21.92 5.35 -1.54
C GLU A 82 22.76 4.77 -2.69
N SER A 83 24.07 5.01 -2.66
CA SER A 83 24.98 4.61 -3.74
C SER A 83 25.73 3.31 -3.51
N LYS A 84 26.05 2.95 -2.25
CA LYS A 84 26.92 1.82 -1.93
C LYS A 84 26.19 0.62 -1.34
N VAL A 85 25.05 0.84 -0.67
CA VAL A 85 24.29 -0.26 -0.07
C VAL A 85 23.44 -0.95 -1.14
N PRO A 86 23.65 -2.27 -1.41
CA PRO A 86 22.86 -2.99 -2.39
C PRO A 86 21.38 -3.07 -2.01
N VAL A 87 20.51 -2.94 -3.00
CA VAL A 87 19.07 -3.15 -2.82
C VAL A 87 18.74 -4.63 -2.57
N VAL A 88 17.62 -4.87 -1.91
CA VAL A 88 17.05 -6.19 -1.66
C VAL A 88 15.73 -6.30 -2.42
N TYR A 89 15.51 -7.42 -3.10
CA TYR A 89 14.26 -7.74 -3.78
C TYR A 89 13.51 -8.86 -3.04
N LYS A 90 12.21 -8.97 -3.24
CA LYS A 90 11.40 -10.07 -2.69
C LYS A 90 11.93 -11.46 -3.07
N LYS A 91 12.49 -11.61 -4.28
CA LYS A 91 13.14 -12.85 -4.71
C LYS A 91 14.34 -13.24 -3.84
N ASP A 92 15.11 -12.26 -3.37
CA ASP A 92 16.26 -12.48 -2.49
C ASP A 92 15.82 -13.03 -1.13
N LEU A 93 14.72 -12.49 -0.60
CA LEU A 93 14.12 -12.95 0.67
C LEU A 93 13.59 -14.38 0.55
N ARG A 94 12.90 -14.71 -0.55
CA ARG A 94 12.41 -16.06 -0.83
C ARG A 94 13.58 -17.06 -0.92
N ALA A 95 14.60 -16.73 -1.69
CA ALA A 95 15.79 -17.55 -1.80
C ALA A 95 16.52 -17.74 -0.46
N ALA A 96 16.51 -16.72 0.41
CA ALA A 96 17.04 -16.82 1.76
C ALA A 96 16.22 -17.78 2.63
N GLN A 97 14.89 -17.74 2.54
CA GLN A 97 14.00 -18.65 3.28
C GLN A 97 14.06 -20.08 2.75
N GLU A 98 14.34 -20.28 1.48
CA GLU A 98 14.59 -21.62 0.92
C GLU A 98 15.88 -22.23 1.44
N ARG A 99 16.92 -21.42 1.65
CA ARG A 99 18.20 -21.89 2.23
C ARG A 99 18.11 -22.16 3.72
N THR A 100 17.39 -21.29 4.44
CA THR A 100 17.30 -21.33 5.91
C THR A 100 15.83 -21.15 6.32
N PRO A 101 15.01 -22.21 6.23
CA PRO A 101 13.61 -22.15 6.63
C PRO A 101 13.46 -21.98 8.15
N PRO A 102 12.37 -21.37 8.64
CA PRO A 102 11.30 -20.73 7.86
C PRO A 102 11.56 -19.25 7.57
N PHE A 103 12.48 -18.59 8.27
CA PHE A 103 12.60 -17.12 8.30
C PHE A 103 13.74 -16.57 7.44
N GLY A 104 14.59 -17.42 6.89
CA GLY A 104 15.76 -17.00 6.12
C GLY A 104 16.95 -16.56 6.98
N ASP A 105 18.13 -16.54 6.37
CA ASP A 105 19.39 -16.11 6.99
C ASP A 105 19.50 -14.59 7.20
N TYR A 106 18.39 -13.86 7.05
CA TYR A 106 18.22 -12.45 7.45
C TYR A 106 17.47 -12.26 8.78
N LEU A 107 17.14 -13.35 9.49
CA LEU A 107 16.69 -13.27 10.88
C LEU A 107 17.88 -12.84 11.76
N CYS A 108 17.68 -11.76 12.54
CA CYS A 108 18.73 -11.16 13.38
C CYS A 108 18.56 -11.43 14.88
N VAL A 109 17.55 -12.19 15.26
CA VAL A 109 17.27 -12.60 16.65
C VAL A 109 17.17 -14.12 16.72
N PRO A 110 17.36 -14.76 17.91
CA PRO A 110 17.03 -16.17 18.10
C PRO A 110 15.55 -16.45 17.77
N GLU A 111 15.25 -17.66 17.26
CA GLU A 111 13.87 -18.04 16.95
C GLU A 111 12.95 -17.99 18.19
N ASP A 112 13.47 -18.28 19.37
CA ASP A 112 12.74 -18.19 20.63
C ASP A 112 12.26 -16.75 20.98
N ASP A 113 12.89 -15.74 20.38
CA ASP A 113 12.50 -14.34 20.54
C ASP A 113 11.44 -13.88 19.52
N VAL A 114 11.07 -14.76 18.58
CA VAL A 114 9.98 -14.49 17.62
C VAL A 114 8.66 -14.56 18.36
N PHE A 115 7.93 -13.47 18.32
CA PHE A 115 6.67 -13.30 19.07
C PHE A 115 5.44 -13.48 18.19
N HIS A 116 5.49 -13.02 16.94
CA HIS A 116 4.45 -13.17 15.95
C HIS A 116 5.04 -13.64 14.61
N ILE A 117 4.27 -14.44 13.89
CA ILE A 117 4.58 -14.88 12.53
C ILE A 117 3.48 -14.36 11.61
N HIS A 118 3.87 -13.61 10.61
CA HIS A 118 2.99 -13.11 9.56
C HIS A 118 3.53 -13.52 8.19
N GLY A 119 2.79 -13.26 7.13
CA GLY A 119 3.24 -13.64 5.79
C GLY A 119 2.42 -13.01 4.68
N THR A 120 2.91 -13.16 3.47
CA THR A 120 2.14 -12.84 2.26
C THR A 120 1.36 -14.06 1.78
N SER A 121 0.26 -13.81 1.06
CA SER A 121 -0.60 -14.88 0.49
C SER A 121 0.09 -15.74 -0.57
N GLY A 122 1.26 -15.30 -1.09
CA GLY A 122 2.00 -16.07 -2.08
C GLY A 122 1.28 -16.28 -3.42
N THR A 123 0.45 -15.34 -3.86
CA THR A 123 -0.37 -15.44 -5.09
C THR A 123 0.44 -15.78 -6.34
N THR A 124 1.74 -15.50 -6.34
CA THR A 124 2.66 -15.77 -7.46
C THR A 124 3.72 -16.83 -7.14
N GLY A 125 3.54 -17.64 -6.07
CA GLY A 125 4.49 -18.64 -5.65
C GLY A 125 4.40 -18.99 -4.16
N ARG A 126 5.51 -19.42 -3.55
CA ARG A 126 5.55 -19.76 -2.12
C ARG A 126 5.31 -18.52 -1.26
N PRO A 127 4.55 -18.63 -0.16
CA PRO A 127 4.36 -17.53 0.79
C PRO A 127 5.71 -17.16 1.43
N THR A 128 5.87 -15.89 1.79
CA THR A 128 7.03 -15.37 2.53
C THR A 128 6.62 -15.18 3.98
N ALA A 129 7.34 -15.78 4.93
CA ALA A 129 7.11 -15.65 6.35
C ALA A 129 7.87 -14.45 6.94
N PHE A 130 7.24 -13.73 7.87
CA PHE A 130 7.87 -12.62 8.59
C PHE A 130 7.89 -12.92 10.08
N ALA A 131 9.09 -12.86 10.66
CA ALA A 131 9.30 -12.93 12.08
C ALA A 131 9.21 -11.54 12.71
N ILE A 132 8.38 -11.39 13.73
CA ILE A 132 8.24 -10.16 14.50
C ILE A 132 8.57 -10.46 15.95
N GLY A 133 9.66 -9.88 16.46
CA GLY A 133 10.06 -9.99 17.86
C GLY A 133 9.20 -9.08 18.76
N ARG A 134 9.30 -9.27 20.09
CA ARG A 134 8.53 -8.48 21.07
C ARG A 134 8.80 -6.97 20.98
N ASN A 135 10.07 -6.59 20.80
CA ASN A 135 10.42 -5.18 20.66
C ASN A 135 9.83 -4.58 19.38
N ASP A 136 9.87 -5.34 18.28
CA ASP A 136 9.31 -4.90 17.00
C ASP A 136 7.80 -4.76 17.06
N TRP A 137 7.10 -5.66 17.78
CA TRP A 137 5.66 -5.56 17.98
C TRP A 137 5.26 -4.25 18.68
N ARG A 138 6.01 -3.87 19.72
CA ARG A 138 5.83 -2.58 20.41
C ARG A 138 6.18 -1.39 19.50
N ALA A 139 7.26 -1.48 18.73
CA ALA A 139 7.65 -0.43 17.78
C ALA A 139 6.55 -0.20 16.74
N ILE A 140 5.98 -1.29 16.17
CA ILE A 140 4.87 -1.25 15.22
C ILE A 140 3.64 -0.57 15.85
N ALA A 141 3.25 -0.98 17.05
CA ALA A 141 2.11 -0.38 17.76
C ALA A 141 2.29 1.13 17.97
N ASN A 142 3.48 1.56 18.42
CA ASN A 142 3.78 2.98 18.65
C ASN A 142 3.81 3.79 17.33
N ALA A 143 4.40 3.24 16.26
CA ALA A 143 4.42 3.90 14.96
C ALA A 143 3.01 4.07 14.39
N HIS A 144 2.19 3.01 14.41
CA HIS A 144 0.82 3.06 13.92
C HIS A 144 -0.07 4.00 14.73
N ALA A 145 0.02 3.98 16.07
CA ALA A 145 -0.73 4.91 16.94
C ALA A 145 -0.41 6.37 16.61
N ARG A 146 0.87 6.67 16.41
CA ARG A 146 1.35 8.00 16.03
C ARG A 146 0.82 8.43 14.65
N ILE A 147 0.84 7.54 13.68
CA ILE A 147 0.34 7.80 12.33
C ILE A 147 -1.19 8.01 12.36
N MET A 148 -1.92 7.16 13.08
CA MET A 148 -3.36 7.31 13.30
C MET A 148 -3.71 8.62 14.01
N TRP A 149 -2.86 9.09 14.94
CA TRP A 149 -3.01 10.43 15.51
C TRP A 149 -2.91 11.53 14.44
N GLY A 150 -1.99 11.38 13.50
CA GLY A 150 -1.85 12.24 12.33
C GLY A 150 -3.08 12.21 11.40
N MET A 151 -3.76 11.08 11.31
CA MET A 151 -5.03 10.93 10.61
C MET A 151 -6.21 11.59 11.34
N GLY A 152 -6.03 12.01 12.59
CA GLY A 152 -7.04 12.68 13.39
C GLY A 152 -7.72 11.80 14.43
N LEU A 153 -7.31 10.56 14.59
CA LEU A 153 -7.84 9.67 15.64
C LEU A 153 -7.31 10.06 17.02
N ARG A 154 -8.12 9.81 18.02
CA ARG A 154 -7.83 10.18 19.42
C ARG A 154 -8.21 9.04 20.38
N PRO A 155 -7.67 9.04 21.62
CA PRO A 155 -8.13 8.13 22.66
C PRO A 155 -9.64 8.18 22.82
N GLY A 156 -10.27 7.00 22.97
CA GLY A 156 -11.71 6.87 23.09
C GLY A 156 -12.49 6.78 21.77
N ASP A 157 -11.90 7.08 20.63
CA ASP A 157 -12.49 6.79 19.32
C ASP A 157 -12.77 5.28 19.17
N THR A 158 -13.66 4.93 18.28
CA THR A 158 -13.95 3.52 17.95
C THR A 158 -13.55 3.27 16.50
N ILE A 159 -12.73 2.24 16.27
CA ILE A 159 -12.22 1.89 14.95
C ILE A 159 -12.75 0.52 14.54
N CYS A 160 -13.54 0.45 13.47
CA CYS A 160 -13.90 -0.80 12.84
C CYS A 160 -12.76 -1.27 11.94
N VAL A 161 -12.18 -2.43 12.22
CA VAL A 161 -11.17 -3.08 11.39
C VAL A 161 -11.86 -4.12 10.52
N ALA A 162 -12.17 -3.74 9.28
CA ALA A 162 -12.87 -4.55 8.30
C ALA A 162 -11.90 -5.12 7.25
N ALA A 163 -10.85 -5.78 7.73
CA ALA A 163 -9.88 -6.52 6.93
C ALA A 163 -9.65 -7.89 7.56
N ILE A 164 -9.30 -8.89 6.73
CA ILE A 164 -9.16 -10.27 7.20
C ILE A 164 -8.07 -10.40 8.29
N PHE A 165 -8.41 -11.03 9.41
CA PHE A 165 -7.47 -11.42 10.45
C PHE A 165 -6.89 -12.80 10.13
N SER A 166 -5.73 -12.83 9.50
CA SER A 166 -4.99 -14.03 9.15
C SER A 166 -3.49 -13.73 9.26
N LEU A 167 -2.65 -14.27 8.38
CA LEU A 167 -1.25 -13.88 8.26
C LEU A 167 -1.07 -12.46 7.70
N TYR A 168 -2.13 -11.83 7.20
CA TYR A 168 -2.11 -10.48 6.67
C TYR A 168 -1.91 -9.44 7.77
N MET A 169 -0.79 -8.71 7.69
CA MET A 169 -0.38 -7.77 8.73
C MET A 169 -1.24 -6.50 8.81
N GLY A 170 -2.00 -6.18 7.75
CA GLY A 170 -2.80 -4.96 7.69
C GLY A 170 -3.80 -4.83 8.83
N SER A 171 -4.61 -5.86 9.05
CA SER A 171 -5.61 -5.89 10.14
C SER A 171 -4.96 -5.86 11.53
N TRP A 172 -3.92 -6.66 11.75
CA TRP A 172 -3.21 -6.71 13.03
C TRP A 172 -2.52 -5.40 13.35
N GLY A 173 -1.86 -4.78 12.38
CA GLY A 173 -1.22 -3.48 12.57
C GLY A 173 -2.23 -2.37 12.90
N ALA A 174 -3.39 -2.36 12.23
CA ALA A 174 -4.47 -1.44 12.56
C ALA A 174 -4.99 -1.65 13.99
N LEU A 175 -5.20 -2.92 14.38
CA LEU A 175 -5.65 -3.30 15.71
C LEU A 175 -4.68 -2.81 16.81
N ILE A 176 -3.41 -3.23 16.72
CA ILE A 176 -2.43 -2.90 17.77
C ILE A 176 -2.10 -1.41 17.84
N GLY A 177 -2.16 -0.70 16.70
CA GLY A 177 -2.03 0.75 16.68
C GLY A 177 -3.19 1.44 17.39
N ALA A 178 -4.42 0.97 17.16
CA ALA A 178 -5.61 1.47 17.83
C ALA A 178 -5.58 1.18 19.35
N GLU A 179 -5.16 -0.02 19.76
CA GLU A 179 -4.98 -0.36 21.20
C GLU A 179 -3.95 0.56 21.87
N ARG A 180 -2.79 0.77 21.20
CA ARG A 180 -1.74 1.70 21.69
C ARG A 180 -2.26 3.13 21.77
N LEU A 181 -3.12 3.54 20.83
CA LEU A 181 -3.80 4.83 20.84
C LEU A 181 -4.86 4.95 21.93
N ARG A 182 -5.20 3.86 22.64
CA ARG A 182 -6.33 3.78 23.57
C ARG A 182 -7.68 4.07 22.89
N ALA A 183 -7.79 3.74 21.61
CA ALA A 183 -9.06 3.69 20.92
C ALA A 183 -9.75 2.34 21.15
N LYS A 184 -11.08 2.33 21.04
CA LYS A 184 -11.86 1.09 21.09
C LYS A 184 -11.73 0.38 19.74
N CYS A 185 -11.30 -0.88 19.75
CA CYS A 185 -11.21 -1.69 18.55
C CYS A 185 -12.48 -2.51 18.35
N PHE A 186 -12.99 -2.47 17.13
CA PHE A 186 -14.04 -3.32 16.64
C PHE A 186 -13.46 -4.21 15.51
N PRO A 187 -12.88 -5.39 15.86
CA PRO A 187 -12.17 -6.25 14.91
C PRO A 187 -13.19 -7.12 14.16
N PHE A 188 -13.94 -6.50 13.25
CA PHE A 188 -15.00 -7.18 12.51
C PHE A 188 -14.44 -8.27 11.58
N GLY A 189 -13.31 -7.97 10.93
CA GLY A 189 -12.83 -8.78 9.82
C GLY A 189 -13.66 -8.57 8.55
N ALA A 190 -13.11 -8.90 7.39
CA ALA A 190 -13.82 -8.91 6.12
C ALA A 190 -13.28 -10.03 5.24
N GLY A 191 -13.86 -10.23 4.05
CA GLY A 191 -13.41 -11.25 3.11
C GLY A 191 -14.05 -12.63 3.32
N VAL A 192 -15.07 -12.73 4.15
CA VAL A 192 -15.90 -13.92 4.29
C VAL A 192 -17.21 -13.68 3.55
N PRO A 193 -17.59 -14.53 2.58
CA PRO A 193 -18.84 -14.39 1.82
C PRO A 193 -20.06 -14.26 2.73
N GLY A 194 -20.95 -13.32 2.44
CA GLY A 194 -22.18 -13.07 3.19
C GLY A 194 -22.01 -12.26 4.49
N MET A 195 -20.78 -11.87 4.84
CA MET A 195 -20.54 -11.05 6.07
C MET A 195 -20.77 -9.55 5.84
N SER A 196 -20.82 -9.06 4.61
CA SER A 196 -20.94 -7.62 4.33
C SER A 196 -22.26 -7.02 4.84
N ALA A 197 -23.39 -7.72 4.73
CA ALA A 197 -24.66 -7.28 5.30
C ALA A 197 -24.59 -7.16 6.84
N ARG A 198 -23.95 -8.12 7.50
CA ARG A 198 -23.72 -8.05 8.95
C ARG A 198 -22.80 -6.91 9.31
N CYS A 199 -21.75 -6.63 8.49
CA CYS A 199 -20.88 -5.48 8.70
C CYS A 199 -21.68 -4.17 8.67
N ALA A 200 -22.53 -3.97 7.67
CA ALA A 200 -23.38 -2.80 7.56
C ALA A 200 -24.32 -2.64 8.78
N GLN A 201 -24.96 -3.75 9.24
CA GLN A 201 -25.81 -3.75 10.43
C GLN A 201 -25.02 -3.37 11.69
N TRP A 202 -23.81 -3.91 11.88
CA TRP A 202 -22.95 -3.59 13.01
C TRP A 202 -22.46 -2.14 12.96
N LEU A 203 -22.06 -1.62 11.78
CA LEU A 203 -21.67 -0.21 11.62
C LEU A 203 -22.83 0.72 12.00
N ASN A 204 -24.05 0.39 11.56
CA ASN A 204 -25.23 1.17 11.90
C ASN A 204 -25.57 1.12 13.41
N MET A 205 -25.29 0.02 14.09
CA MET A 205 -25.51 -0.14 15.53
C MET A 205 -24.42 0.54 16.37
N ILE A 206 -23.14 0.27 16.09
CA ILE A 206 -21.99 0.73 16.88
C ILE A 206 -21.66 2.18 16.58
N LYS A 207 -21.84 2.64 15.35
CA LYS A 207 -21.50 3.98 14.85
C LYS A 207 -20.04 4.36 15.17
N PRO A 208 -19.06 3.57 14.66
CA PRO A 208 -17.66 3.81 14.97
C PRO A 208 -17.18 5.15 14.40
N THR A 209 -16.14 5.73 14.99
CA THR A 209 -15.51 6.97 14.49
C THR A 209 -14.78 6.74 13.18
N ALA A 210 -14.12 5.57 13.05
CA ALA A 210 -13.30 5.24 11.90
C ALA A 210 -13.53 3.82 11.40
N PHE A 211 -13.22 3.65 10.10
CA PHE A 211 -13.28 2.39 9.40
C PHE A 211 -11.96 2.14 8.68
N TYR A 212 -11.39 0.96 8.85
CA TYR A 212 -10.23 0.47 8.12
C TYR A 212 -10.62 -0.68 7.21
N GLY A 213 -10.21 -0.62 5.94
CA GLY A 213 -10.44 -1.68 4.95
C GLY A 213 -9.71 -1.38 3.63
N THR A 214 -10.36 -1.72 2.52
CA THR A 214 -9.91 -1.35 1.16
C THR A 214 -10.92 -0.44 0.48
N PRO A 215 -10.53 0.40 -0.48
CA PRO A 215 -11.47 1.23 -1.24
C PRO A 215 -12.57 0.43 -1.92
N THR A 216 -12.19 -0.67 -2.58
CA THR A 216 -13.16 -1.56 -3.26
C THR A 216 -14.16 -2.15 -2.29
N TYR A 217 -13.71 -2.59 -1.11
CA TYR A 217 -14.62 -3.14 -0.10
C TYR A 217 -15.57 -2.08 0.44
N ALA A 218 -15.10 -0.85 0.65
CA ALA A 218 -15.98 0.25 1.09
C ALA A 218 -17.09 0.55 0.07
N LEU A 219 -16.80 0.57 -1.22
CA LEU A 219 -17.80 0.74 -2.27
C LEU A 219 -18.79 -0.43 -2.30
N HIS A 220 -18.30 -1.67 -2.20
CA HIS A 220 -19.16 -2.86 -2.12
C HIS A 220 -20.05 -2.83 -0.87
N LEU A 221 -19.49 -2.51 0.29
CA LEU A 221 -20.23 -2.43 1.55
C LEU A 221 -21.33 -1.36 1.51
N ALA A 222 -21.09 -0.25 0.82
CA ALA A 222 -22.10 0.79 0.63
C ALA A 222 -23.29 0.27 -0.20
N GLN A 223 -23.03 -0.48 -1.28
CA GLN A 223 -24.09 -1.09 -2.06
C GLN A 223 -24.89 -2.10 -1.24
N VAL A 224 -24.19 -2.99 -0.52
CA VAL A 224 -24.86 -3.97 0.35
C VAL A 224 -25.70 -3.29 1.44
N ALA A 225 -25.20 -2.20 2.03
CA ALA A 225 -25.96 -1.44 3.01
C ALA A 225 -27.26 -0.87 2.43
N GLN A 226 -27.21 -0.33 1.21
CA GLN A 226 -28.40 0.19 0.52
C GLN A 226 -29.40 -0.93 0.19
N ASP A 227 -28.92 -2.11 -0.24
CA ASP A 227 -29.76 -3.28 -0.51
C ASP A 227 -30.47 -3.80 0.77
N GLU A 228 -29.82 -3.62 1.94
CA GLU A 228 -30.38 -3.89 3.28
C GLU A 228 -31.24 -2.74 3.82
N GLY A 229 -31.50 -1.70 3.03
CA GLY A 229 -32.29 -0.53 3.44
C GLY A 229 -31.56 0.41 4.44
N LEU A 230 -30.25 0.33 4.54
CA LEU A 230 -29.42 1.18 5.40
C LEU A 230 -28.77 2.30 4.59
N ASN A 231 -28.70 3.50 5.18
CA ASN A 231 -27.95 4.60 4.56
C ASN A 231 -26.51 4.62 5.15
N PRO A 232 -25.44 4.50 4.33
CA PRO A 232 -24.07 4.56 4.82
C PRO A 232 -23.72 5.82 5.63
N ARG A 233 -24.40 6.96 5.39
CA ARG A 233 -24.22 8.20 6.19
C ARG A 233 -24.67 8.04 7.65
N ASP A 234 -25.63 7.14 7.90
CA ASP A 234 -26.12 6.87 9.26
C ASP A 234 -25.13 6.10 10.12
N PHE A 235 -24.06 5.54 9.51
CA PHE A 235 -22.95 4.94 10.26
C PHE A 235 -22.16 5.98 11.06
N ARG A 236 -22.27 7.27 10.69
CA ARG A 236 -21.63 8.40 11.36
C ARG A 236 -20.11 8.30 11.43
N LEU A 237 -19.52 7.62 10.44
CA LEU A 237 -18.08 7.61 10.27
C LEU A 237 -17.56 9.02 10.06
N LYS A 238 -16.39 9.34 10.60
CA LYS A 238 -15.65 10.58 10.35
C LYS A 238 -14.45 10.34 9.48
N LEU A 239 -13.91 9.12 9.52
CA LEU A 239 -12.68 8.74 8.84
C LEU A 239 -12.81 7.34 8.26
N LEU A 240 -12.44 7.21 6.97
CA LEU A 240 -12.14 5.93 6.36
C LEU A 240 -10.66 5.94 5.97
N PHE A 241 -9.87 4.98 6.43
CA PHE A 241 -8.50 4.85 5.99
C PHE A 241 -8.28 3.48 5.36
N PHE A 242 -7.58 3.48 4.23
CA PHE A 242 -7.52 2.34 3.35
C PHE A 242 -6.09 1.94 3.03
N SER A 243 -5.89 0.63 2.83
CA SER A 243 -4.62 0.10 2.32
C SER A 243 -4.86 -1.17 1.49
N GLY A 244 -3.78 -1.69 0.90
CA GLY A 244 -3.77 -2.99 0.23
C GLY A 244 -4.04 -2.96 -1.26
N GLU A 245 -4.64 -1.88 -1.77
CA GLU A 245 -4.85 -1.61 -3.19
C GLU A 245 -4.83 -0.11 -3.49
N PRO A 246 -4.53 0.33 -4.71
CA PRO A 246 -4.71 1.73 -5.11
C PRO A 246 -6.18 2.15 -5.05
N GLY A 247 -6.43 3.47 -4.88
CA GLY A 247 -7.79 4.00 -4.92
C GLY A 247 -7.99 5.21 -4.02
N ALA A 248 -7.57 5.14 -2.76
CA ALA A 248 -7.81 6.21 -1.80
C ALA A 248 -7.09 7.54 -2.14
N SER A 249 -5.99 7.50 -2.87
CA SER A 249 -5.32 8.70 -3.41
C SER A 249 -5.81 9.11 -4.81
N ILE A 250 -6.64 8.29 -5.46
CA ILE A 250 -7.25 8.62 -6.77
C ILE A 250 -8.46 9.52 -6.53
N PRO A 251 -8.47 10.78 -7.01
CA PRO A 251 -9.53 11.74 -6.67
C PRO A 251 -10.94 11.21 -6.93
N GLY A 252 -11.22 10.66 -8.12
CA GLY A 252 -12.56 10.18 -8.46
C GLY A 252 -13.06 9.02 -7.57
N VAL A 253 -12.18 8.14 -7.10
CA VAL A 253 -12.52 7.07 -6.15
C VAL A 253 -12.73 7.62 -4.76
N ARG A 254 -11.78 8.45 -4.31
CA ARG A 254 -11.84 9.10 -2.99
C ARG A 254 -13.11 9.90 -2.83
N ASP A 255 -13.37 10.82 -3.75
CA ASP A 255 -14.50 11.77 -3.68
C ASP A 255 -15.83 10.99 -3.67
N ARG A 256 -15.93 9.93 -4.48
CA ARG A 256 -17.12 9.06 -4.50
C ARG A 256 -17.35 8.37 -3.14
N ILE A 257 -16.31 7.87 -2.49
CA ILE A 257 -16.44 7.23 -1.17
C ILE A 257 -16.80 8.27 -0.11
N GLU A 258 -16.16 9.44 -0.12
CA GLU A 258 -16.46 10.56 0.78
C GLU A 258 -17.92 11.00 0.64
N ASP A 259 -18.44 11.11 -0.58
CA ASP A 259 -19.84 11.44 -0.86
C ASP A 259 -20.81 10.39 -0.30
N ILE A 260 -20.50 9.11 -0.46
CA ILE A 260 -21.36 8.03 0.01
C ILE A 260 -21.45 8.04 1.55
N TYR A 261 -20.32 8.08 2.23
CA TYR A 261 -20.28 7.93 3.69
C TYR A 261 -20.37 9.25 4.46
N GLY A 262 -20.14 10.40 3.80
CA GLY A 262 -20.03 11.68 4.47
C GLY A 262 -18.82 11.76 5.41
N ALA A 263 -17.76 11.07 5.10
CA ALA A 263 -16.57 10.90 5.93
C ALA A 263 -15.29 11.10 5.10
N GLN A 264 -14.22 11.56 5.73
CA GLN A 264 -12.94 11.79 5.08
C GLN A 264 -12.26 10.47 4.74
N VAL A 265 -11.68 10.37 3.53
CA VAL A 265 -10.85 9.24 3.10
C VAL A 265 -9.36 9.59 3.24
N ILE A 266 -8.60 8.71 3.86
CA ILE A 266 -7.14 8.79 3.96
C ILE A 266 -6.53 7.51 3.40
N ASP A 267 -5.58 7.68 2.50
CA ASP A 267 -4.77 6.59 1.96
C ASP A 267 -3.62 6.25 2.91
N CYS A 268 -3.31 4.96 3.05
CA CYS A 268 -2.17 4.50 3.83
C CYS A 268 -1.71 3.12 3.35
N GLY A 269 -0.45 2.85 3.56
CA GLY A 269 0.10 1.53 3.27
C GLY A 269 1.51 1.58 2.78
N SER A 270 2.09 0.44 2.65
CA SER A 270 3.28 0.10 1.91
C SER A 270 3.27 -1.41 1.65
N MET A 271 4.24 -2.15 2.19
CA MET A 271 4.33 -3.60 2.02
C MET A 271 4.23 -4.29 3.38
N ALA A 272 3.76 -5.54 3.39
CA ALA A 272 3.71 -6.35 4.61
C ALA A 272 5.11 -6.56 5.22
N GLU A 273 6.13 -6.71 4.36
CA GLU A 273 7.53 -6.84 4.75
C GLU A 273 8.05 -5.62 5.52
N MET A 274 7.47 -4.44 5.22
CA MET A 274 7.88 -3.16 5.79
C MET A 274 7.03 -2.74 7.00
N THR A 275 6.44 -3.67 7.72
CA THR A 275 5.72 -3.31 8.94
C THR A 275 6.66 -2.64 9.96
N PRO A 276 6.34 -1.40 10.41
CA PRO A 276 5.04 -0.73 10.39
C PRO A 276 4.59 -0.30 8.98
N TRP A 277 3.58 -0.96 8.46
CA TRP A 277 3.12 -0.81 7.08
C TRP A 277 2.45 0.54 6.79
N MET A 278 2.04 1.28 7.82
CA MET A 278 1.56 2.66 7.66
C MET A 278 2.69 3.68 7.45
N ASN A 279 3.92 3.25 7.21
CA ASN A 279 5.07 4.14 7.03
C ASN A 279 4.93 5.12 5.85
N VAL A 280 4.05 4.84 4.90
CA VAL A 280 3.51 5.82 3.97
C VAL A 280 2.01 5.94 4.23
N ALA A 281 1.58 7.12 4.69
CA ALA A 281 0.20 7.36 5.09
C ALA A 281 -0.14 8.84 5.05
N GLY A 282 -1.35 9.15 4.58
CA GLY A 282 -1.89 10.50 4.61
C GLY A 282 -2.12 11.03 6.03
N SER A 283 -2.50 12.26 6.11
CA SER A 283 -2.96 12.90 7.35
C SER A 283 -4.29 13.61 7.11
N ARG A 284 -4.90 14.06 8.19
CA ARG A 284 -6.20 14.75 8.11
C ARG A 284 -6.21 15.96 7.15
N GLU A 285 -5.08 16.68 7.08
CA GLU A 285 -4.98 17.89 6.26
C GLU A 285 -4.13 17.72 4.99
N THR A 286 -3.76 16.48 4.63
CA THR A 286 -2.86 16.24 3.50
C THR A 286 -3.36 15.08 2.66
N SER A 287 -3.61 15.34 1.38
CA SER A 287 -3.88 14.31 0.39
C SER A 287 -2.61 13.57 -0.03
N GLY A 288 -2.76 12.34 -0.53
CA GLY A 288 -1.64 11.47 -0.85
C GLY A 288 -1.00 10.86 0.40
N LEU A 289 0.17 10.29 0.23
CA LEU A 289 0.88 9.54 1.26
C LEU A 289 2.10 10.32 1.73
N LEU A 290 2.13 10.76 2.98
CA LEU A 290 3.36 11.25 3.62
C LEU A 290 4.32 10.06 3.82
N CYS A 291 5.57 10.20 3.45
CA CYS A 291 6.62 9.26 3.80
C CYS A 291 7.11 9.57 5.22
N TRP A 292 6.70 8.78 6.20
CA TRP A 292 7.09 8.98 7.61
C TRP A 292 8.55 8.59 7.82
N GLN A 293 9.44 9.47 7.35
CA GLN A 293 10.88 9.25 7.17
C GLN A 293 11.65 8.91 8.45
N ASP A 294 11.10 9.24 9.59
CA ASP A 294 11.69 8.91 10.89
C ASP A 294 11.14 7.60 11.49
N VAL A 295 10.24 6.93 10.78
CA VAL A 295 9.76 5.57 11.07
C VAL A 295 10.43 4.56 10.15
N VAL A 296 10.36 4.85 8.85
CA VAL A 296 11.00 4.06 7.79
C VAL A 296 11.62 5.03 6.80
N TYR A 297 12.89 4.88 6.52
CA TYR A 297 13.52 5.65 5.47
C TYR A 297 13.02 5.20 4.11
N THR A 298 12.47 6.14 3.36
CA THR A 298 11.89 5.92 2.04
C THR A 298 12.68 6.71 1.00
N GLU A 299 13.22 6.02 0.01
CA GLU A 299 13.77 6.55 -1.22
C GLU A 299 12.76 6.32 -2.34
N VAL A 300 12.72 7.17 -3.35
CA VAL A 300 12.08 6.84 -4.64
C VAL A 300 13.18 6.75 -5.69
N CYS A 301 13.33 5.58 -6.28
CA CYS A 301 14.47 5.23 -7.13
C CYS A 301 14.04 4.93 -8.57
N ASP A 302 14.89 5.24 -9.50
CA ASP A 302 14.77 4.78 -10.88
C ASP A 302 14.82 3.25 -10.94
N PRO A 303 13.84 2.58 -11.54
CA PRO A 303 13.74 1.11 -11.53
C PRO A 303 14.91 0.39 -12.23
N ALA A 304 15.60 1.04 -13.17
CA ALA A 304 16.70 0.44 -13.91
C ALA A 304 18.04 0.56 -13.18
N THR A 305 18.27 1.69 -12.51
CA THR A 305 19.56 2.00 -11.87
C THR A 305 19.55 1.86 -10.35
N MET A 306 18.38 1.80 -9.73
CA MET A 306 18.18 1.86 -8.27
C MET A 306 18.84 3.08 -7.62
N ARG A 307 19.00 4.17 -8.38
CA ARG A 307 19.43 5.47 -7.90
C ARG A 307 18.21 6.31 -7.55
N ARG A 308 18.32 7.06 -6.45
CA ARG A 308 17.28 7.98 -6.03
C ARG A 308 17.02 9.02 -7.13
N VAL A 309 15.74 9.23 -7.46
CA VAL A 309 15.32 10.24 -8.43
C VAL A 309 15.05 11.58 -7.75
N PRO A 310 15.26 12.71 -8.43
CA PRO A 310 14.83 14.03 -7.96
C PRO A 310 13.33 14.08 -7.65
N TYR A 311 12.93 15.02 -6.78
CA TYR A 311 11.52 15.31 -6.57
C TYR A 311 10.84 15.70 -7.89
N GLY A 312 9.58 15.31 -8.06
CA GLY A 312 8.81 15.50 -9.30
C GLY A 312 9.00 14.40 -10.35
N GLN A 313 9.92 13.46 -10.13
CA GLN A 313 10.11 12.32 -11.04
C GLN A 313 9.46 11.04 -10.51
N ARG A 314 9.05 10.19 -11.46
CA ARG A 314 8.51 8.85 -11.17
C ARG A 314 9.63 7.89 -10.82
N GLY A 315 9.34 6.93 -9.95
CA GLY A 315 10.25 5.87 -9.58
C GLY A 315 9.57 4.83 -8.68
N THR A 316 10.36 3.87 -8.22
CA THR A 316 9.91 2.84 -7.28
C THR A 316 10.30 3.22 -5.86
N PRO A 317 9.38 3.18 -4.88
CA PRO A 317 9.73 3.31 -3.48
C PRO A 317 10.65 2.17 -3.04
N VAL A 318 11.70 2.53 -2.33
CA VAL A 318 12.67 1.64 -1.70
C VAL A 318 12.68 1.97 -0.22
N TYR A 319 12.47 0.98 0.61
CA TYR A 319 12.24 1.17 2.03
C TYR A 319 13.36 0.59 2.90
N THR A 320 13.66 1.27 4.00
CA THR A 320 14.62 0.81 5.00
C THR A 320 14.07 1.01 6.41
N HIS A 321 13.97 -0.06 7.18
CA HIS A 321 13.66 0.01 8.60
C HIS A 321 14.73 0.77 9.38
N LEU A 322 14.30 1.62 10.30
CA LEU A 322 15.20 2.35 11.19
C LEU A 322 15.27 1.76 12.60
N GLU A 323 14.28 0.98 12.99
CA GLU A 323 14.12 0.50 14.37
C GLU A 323 13.84 -1.01 14.48
N ARG A 324 13.76 -1.73 13.37
CA ARG A 324 13.43 -3.16 13.32
C ARG A 324 14.61 -4.02 13.77
N THR A 325 14.36 -4.98 14.69
CA THR A 325 15.39 -5.87 15.21
C THR A 325 15.31 -7.30 14.72
N SER A 326 14.11 -7.89 14.55
CA SER A 326 14.00 -9.30 14.19
C SER A 326 14.39 -9.58 12.74
N GLN A 327 13.81 -8.85 11.80
CA GLN A 327 14.12 -8.94 10.37
C GLN A 327 14.16 -7.53 9.77
N PRO A 328 15.23 -6.77 9.98
CA PRO A 328 15.37 -5.44 9.37
C PRO A 328 15.44 -5.57 7.86
N MET A 329 14.54 -4.86 7.15
CA MET A 329 14.63 -4.70 5.70
C MET A 329 15.45 -3.45 5.41
N ILE A 330 16.52 -3.60 4.63
CA ILE A 330 17.43 -2.51 4.27
C ILE A 330 17.47 -2.40 2.76
N ARG A 331 17.02 -1.26 2.25
CA ARG A 331 16.83 -0.96 0.83
C ARG A 331 15.97 -2.02 0.10
N LEU A 332 14.83 -2.39 0.69
CA LEU A 332 13.88 -3.30 0.06
C LEU A 332 13.09 -2.57 -1.03
N VAL A 333 13.19 -3.08 -2.26
CA VAL A 333 12.46 -2.56 -3.42
C VAL A 333 11.00 -2.98 -3.33
N SER A 334 10.08 -2.01 -3.35
CA SER A 334 8.64 -2.30 -3.26
C SER A 334 8.11 -3.00 -4.52
N GLY A 335 8.63 -2.64 -5.68
CA GLY A 335 8.06 -3.00 -6.97
C GLY A 335 6.84 -2.17 -7.34
N ASP A 336 6.49 -1.18 -6.53
CA ASP A 336 5.42 -0.23 -6.82
C ASP A 336 5.96 0.94 -7.66
N LEU A 337 5.05 1.66 -8.32
CA LEU A 337 5.35 2.88 -9.05
C LEU A 337 4.71 4.07 -8.35
N SER A 338 5.49 5.13 -8.14
CA SER A 338 5.02 6.37 -7.55
C SER A 338 5.80 7.58 -8.07
N LEU A 339 5.35 8.76 -7.66
CA LEU A 339 6.03 10.03 -7.83
C LEU A 339 6.11 10.68 -6.47
N TRP A 340 7.20 11.36 -6.13
CA TRP A 340 7.34 12.03 -4.85
C TRP A 340 7.63 13.51 -4.95
N THR A 341 7.31 14.26 -3.89
CA THR A 341 7.57 15.70 -3.76
C THR A 341 7.89 16.06 -2.31
N ASP A 342 8.62 17.17 -2.13
CA ASP A 342 8.89 17.77 -0.83
C ASP A 342 8.12 19.09 -0.60
N GLU A 343 7.14 19.39 -1.47
CA GLU A 343 6.29 20.56 -1.30
C GLU A 343 5.62 20.58 0.08
N PRO A 344 5.63 21.73 0.74
CA PRO A 344 4.97 21.91 2.05
C PRO A 344 3.51 21.48 2.02
N THR A 345 3.06 20.92 3.13
CA THR A 345 1.68 20.46 3.28
C THR A 345 0.93 21.26 4.37
N PRO A 346 -0.41 21.38 4.26
CA PRO A 346 -1.21 22.10 5.28
C PRO A 346 -1.10 21.48 6.67
N CYS A 347 -0.74 20.19 6.78
CA CYS A 347 -0.56 19.54 8.08
C CYS A 347 0.70 20.01 8.81
N GLY A 348 1.62 20.73 8.15
CA GLY A 348 2.86 21.26 8.72
C GLY A 348 3.94 20.20 8.99
N ARG A 349 3.71 18.92 8.63
CA ARG A 349 4.77 17.90 8.63
C ARG A 349 5.73 18.15 7.48
N THR A 350 6.99 17.98 7.75
CA THR A 350 8.06 18.27 6.77
C THR A 350 8.50 17.05 5.96
N TYR A 351 7.77 15.94 6.06
CA TYR A 351 8.07 14.72 5.30
C TYR A 351 7.81 14.90 3.81
N PRO A 352 8.65 14.32 2.92
CA PRO A 352 8.26 14.13 1.53
C PRO A 352 6.96 13.32 1.43
N ARG A 353 6.28 13.44 0.33
CA ARG A 353 5.02 12.73 0.10
C ARG A 353 4.92 12.16 -1.31
N LEU A 354 4.06 11.17 -1.46
CA LEU A 354 3.62 10.61 -2.72
C LEU A 354 2.23 11.23 -3.00
N PRO A 355 2.13 12.30 -3.79
CA PRO A 355 0.90 13.10 -3.90
C PRO A 355 -0.26 12.34 -4.54
N GLN A 356 0.03 11.36 -5.39
CA GLN A 356 -0.94 10.50 -6.05
C GLN A 356 -1.00 9.09 -5.42
N GLY A 357 -0.32 8.87 -4.30
CA GLY A 357 -0.20 7.55 -3.69
C GLY A 357 0.65 6.59 -4.52
N ILE A 358 0.37 5.31 -4.37
CA ILE A 358 0.93 4.24 -5.22
C ILE A 358 -0.03 4.06 -6.39
N PHE A 359 0.45 4.30 -7.61
CA PHE A 359 -0.42 4.23 -8.79
C PHE A 359 -0.27 2.94 -9.60
N GLY A 360 0.55 2.01 -9.17
CA GLY A 360 0.64 0.70 -9.81
C GLY A 360 1.86 -0.07 -9.36
N ARG A 361 2.05 -1.22 -9.96
CA ARG A 361 3.22 -2.05 -9.76
C ARG A 361 4.03 -2.13 -11.05
N ILE A 362 5.35 -2.17 -10.90
CA ILE A 362 6.25 -2.34 -12.04
C ILE A 362 6.05 -3.73 -12.69
N ASP A 363 5.76 -4.74 -11.87
CA ASP A 363 5.52 -6.11 -12.31
C ASP A 363 4.09 -6.36 -12.85
N ASP A 364 3.14 -5.46 -12.59
CA ASP A 364 1.80 -5.46 -13.21
C ASP A 364 1.77 -4.73 -14.56
N MET A 365 2.85 -4.04 -14.93
CA MET A 365 3.00 -3.40 -16.21
C MET A 365 3.00 -4.45 -17.33
N PHE A 366 2.24 -4.20 -18.37
CA PHE A 366 2.31 -4.99 -19.58
C PHE A 366 2.61 -4.12 -20.79
N THR A 367 3.35 -4.66 -21.74
CA THR A 367 3.68 -3.96 -22.96
C THR A 367 2.71 -4.39 -24.06
N ILE A 368 2.05 -3.42 -24.68
CA ILE A 368 1.14 -3.62 -25.81
C ILE A 368 1.66 -2.79 -26.98
N ARG A 369 2.05 -3.45 -28.05
CA ARG A 369 2.56 -2.80 -29.29
C ARG A 369 3.70 -1.82 -29.03
N GLY A 370 4.56 -2.10 -28.04
CA GLY A 370 5.70 -1.26 -27.67
C GLY A 370 5.42 -0.18 -26.62
N GLU A 371 4.15 0.04 -26.25
CA GLU A 371 3.76 0.96 -25.18
C GLU A 371 3.63 0.24 -23.85
N ASN A 372 4.11 0.86 -22.78
CA ASN A 372 3.99 0.36 -21.43
C ASN A 372 2.66 0.81 -20.82
N VAL A 373 1.80 -0.15 -20.50
CA VAL A 373 0.47 0.08 -19.93
C VAL A 373 0.44 -0.36 -18.48
N TYR A 374 -0.02 0.52 -17.63
CA TYR A 374 -0.26 0.25 -16.21
C TYR A 374 -1.76 0.14 -15.95
N PRO A 375 -2.26 -0.97 -15.36
CA PRO A 375 -3.69 -1.13 -15.01
C PRO A 375 -4.25 0.06 -14.23
N SER A 376 -3.46 0.63 -13.36
CA SER A 376 -3.84 1.79 -12.54
C SER A 376 -4.07 3.08 -13.34
N GLU A 377 -3.44 3.25 -14.50
CA GLU A 377 -3.71 4.39 -15.40
C GLU A 377 -5.08 4.25 -16.04
N ILE A 378 -5.48 3.01 -16.34
CA ILE A 378 -6.83 2.68 -16.82
C ILE A 378 -7.85 2.92 -15.70
N ASP A 379 -7.58 2.41 -14.48
CA ASP A 379 -8.40 2.66 -13.29
C ASP A 379 -8.65 4.15 -13.06
N ALA A 380 -7.58 4.95 -13.07
CA ALA A 380 -7.68 6.39 -12.87
C ALA A 380 -8.52 7.07 -13.96
N ALA A 381 -8.25 6.73 -15.24
CA ALA A 381 -8.96 7.31 -16.37
C ALA A 381 -10.47 7.02 -16.33
N LEU A 382 -10.87 5.78 -16.00
CA LEU A 382 -12.27 5.39 -15.92
C LEU A 382 -12.99 6.02 -14.73
N ASN A 383 -12.33 6.13 -13.57
CA ASN A 383 -12.94 6.74 -12.38
C ASN A 383 -13.18 8.26 -12.51
N GLU A 384 -12.56 8.94 -13.48
CA GLU A 384 -12.85 10.32 -13.82
C GLU A 384 -14.09 10.48 -14.73
N MET A 385 -14.66 9.37 -15.21
CA MET A 385 -15.76 9.43 -16.19
C MET A 385 -17.12 9.37 -15.52
N PRO A 386 -18.07 10.29 -15.84
CA PRO A 386 -19.34 10.41 -15.14
C PRO A 386 -20.27 9.22 -15.31
N HIS A 387 -20.10 8.42 -16.36
CA HIS A 387 -20.97 7.29 -16.70
C HIS A 387 -20.36 5.92 -16.36
N TYR A 388 -19.24 5.90 -15.63
CA TYR A 388 -18.58 4.69 -15.22
C TYR A 388 -19.33 4.00 -14.06
N GLY A 389 -19.70 2.72 -14.26
CA GLY A 389 -20.44 1.92 -13.28
C GLY A 389 -19.64 1.44 -12.07
N GLY A 390 -18.31 1.68 -12.07
CA GLY A 390 -17.42 1.42 -10.94
C GLY A 390 -16.66 0.09 -11.02
N GLU A 391 -16.85 -0.73 -12.08
CA GLU A 391 -16.06 -1.95 -12.28
C GLU A 391 -15.70 -2.14 -13.77
N HIS A 392 -14.54 -2.76 -14.00
CA HIS A 392 -14.05 -3.09 -15.35
C HIS A 392 -13.13 -4.29 -15.34
N ARG A 393 -12.87 -4.84 -16.53
CA ARG A 393 -11.90 -5.91 -16.78
C ARG A 393 -10.97 -5.50 -17.90
N ILE A 394 -9.70 -5.75 -17.70
CA ILE A 394 -8.63 -5.59 -18.69
C ILE A 394 -8.31 -6.98 -19.20
N VAL A 395 -8.54 -7.24 -20.47
CA VAL A 395 -8.22 -8.51 -21.11
C VAL A 395 -7.12 -8.27 -22.13
N ILE A 396 -6.01 -8.96 -21.95
CA ILE A 396 -4.87 -8.93 -22.87
C ILE A 396 -4.91 -10.24 -23.64
N SER A 397 -5.04 -10.14 -24.94
CA SER A 397 -5.03 -11.29 -25.85
C SER A 397 -3.99 -11.09 -26.92
N ARG A 398 -3.67 -12.16 -27.66
CA ARG A 398 -2.82 -12.11 -28.83
C ARG A 398 -3.52 -12.80 -29.97
N GLU A 399 -4.03 -12.03 -30.93
CA GLU A 399 -4.52 -12.55 -32.19
C GLU A 399 -3.39 -12.51 -33.24
N ALA A 400 -3.05 -13.70 -33.76
CA ALA A 400 -1.95 -13.90 -34.69
C ALA A 400 -0.59 -13.41 -34.14
N THR A 401 -0.14 -12.22 -34.51
CA THR A 401 1.19 -11.68 -34.14
C THR A 401 1.15 -10.44 -33.27
N MET A 402 -0.03 -9.85 -33.05
CA MET A 402 -0.13 -8.57 -32.33
C MET A 402 -0.93 -8.72 -31.04
N ASP A 403 -0.42 -8.07 -29.99
CA ASP A 403 -1.15 -7.99 -28.73
C ASP A 403 -2.33 -7.03 -28.85
N GLU A 404 -3.49 -7.44 -28.32
CA GLU A 404 -4.69 -6.64 -28.23
C GLU A 404 -5.08 -6.39 -26.78
N LEU A 405 -5.57 -5.17 -26.56
CA LEU A 405 -6.10 -4.73 -25.28
C LEU A 405 -7.60 -4.50 -25.42
N LEU A 406 -8.36 -5.36 -24.75
CA LEU A 406 -9.81 -5.22 -24.63
C LEU A 406 -10.16 -4.79 -23.19
N LEU A 407 -10.94 -3.72 -23.08
CA LEU A 407 -11.54 -3.32 -21.83
C LEU A 407 -13.05 -3.60 -21.84
N ARG A 408 -13.51 -4.37 -20.84
CA ARG A 408 -14.93 -4.50 -20.50
C ARG A 408 -15.23 -3.52 -19.38
N VAL A 409 -16.13 -2.56 -19.61
CA VAL A 409 -16.40 -1.45 -18.71
C VAL A 409 -17.88 -1.45 -18.36
N GLU A 410 -18.23 -1.48 -17.09
CA GLU A 410 -19.61 -1.29 -16.66
C GLU A 410 -20.03 0.18 -16.85
N ALA A 411 -21.18 0.39 -17.49
CA ALA A 411 -21.84 1.68 -17.44
C ALA A 411 -22.68 1.81 -16.15
N ASP A 412 -22.95 3.04 -15.71
CA ASP A 412 -23.94 3.29 -14.66
C ASP A 412 -25.36 2.87 -15.12
N ALA A 413 -26.22 2.59 -14.16
CA ALA A 413 -27.58 2.13 -14.43
C ALA A 413 -28.39 3.14 -15.25
N ALA A 414 -28.20 4.43 -15.02
CA ALA A 414 -28.92 5.50 -15.70
C ALA A 414 -28.52 5.60 -17.17
N THR A 415 -27.24 5.46 -17.49
CA THR A 415 -26.71 5.48 -18.85
C THR A 415 -27.13 4.21 -19.62
N PHE A 416 -27.02 3.05 -18.97
CA PHE A 416 -27.43 1.78 -19.60
C PHE A 416 -28.92 1.74 -19.91
N ALA A 417 -29.76 2.29 -19.05
CA ALA A 417 -31.20 2.36 -19.24
C ALA A 417 -31.64 3.27 -20.40
N LYS A 418 -30.78 4.24 -20.81
CA LYS A 418 -31.05 5.11 -21.98
C LYS A 418 -30.93 4.39 -23.33
N GLY A 419 -30.41 3.16 -23.36
CA GLY A 419 -30.34 2.33 -24.54
C GLY A 419 -29.06 2.45 -25.36
N ALA A 420 -29.07 1.83 -26.54
CA ALA A 420 -27.89 1.57 -27.36
C ALA A 420 -27.11 2.81 -27.76
N ASP A 421 -27.79 3.93 -28.05
CA ASP A 421 -27.11 5.18 -28.47
C ASP A 421 -26.28 5.78 -27.31
N ALA A 422 -26.82 5.81 -26.08
CA ALA A 422 -26.08 6.30 -24.91
C ALA A 422 -24.90 5.38 -24.57
N VAL A 423 -25.06 4.07 -24.70
CA VAL A 423 -23.99 3.09 -24.52
C VAL A 423 -22.89 3.29 -25.58
N ALA A 424 -23.26 3.51 -26.84
CA ALA A 424 -22.28 3.77 -27.91
C ALA A 424 -21.53 5.08 -27.72
N GLN A 425 -22.22 6.12 -27.24
CA GLN A 425 -21.61 7.41 -26.90
C GLN A 425 -20.58 7.23 -25.77
N PHE A 426 -20.97 6.58 -24.69
CA PHE A 426 -20.08 6.31 -23.56
C PHE A 426 -18.86 5.49 -23.98
N ARG A 427 -19.04 4.45 -24.82
CA ARG A 427 -17.92 3.70 -25.40
C ARG A 427 -16.92 4.62 -26.12
N ALA A 428 -17.41 5.50 -26.99
CA ALA A 428 -16.54 6.41 -27.73
C ALA A 428 -15.81 7.42 -26.82
N GLU A 429 -16.42 7.81 -25.71
CA GLU A 429 -15.78 8.66 -24.69
C GLU A 429 -14.66 7.90 -23.97
N VAL A 430 -14.89 6.64 -23.57
CA VAL A 430 -13.88 5.77 -22.96
C VAL A 430 -12.70 5.57 -23.91
N GLU A 431 -12.96 5.20 -25.19
CA GLU A 431 -11.92 5.00 -26.19
C GLU A 431 -11.05 6.25 -26.39
N ARG A 432 -11.66 7.43 -26.45
CA ARG A 432 -10.92 8.72 -26.56
C ARG A 432 -10.10 9.03 -25.32
N LYS A 433 -10.65 8.81 -24.12
CA LYS A 433 -9.95 9.03 -22.86
C LYS A 433 -8.73 8.14 -22.76
N LEU A 434 -8.89 6.84 -23.05
CA LEU A 434 -7.82 5.87 -22.99
C LEU A 434 -6.74 6.11 -24.05
N LEU A 435 -7.11 6.49 -25.26
CA LEU A 435 -6.15 6.87 -26.28
C LEU A 435 -5.26 8.05 -25.82
N LYS A 436 -5.85 9.04 -25.14
CA LYS A 436 -5.11 10.18 -24.61
C LYS A 436 -4.17 9.78 -23.48
N VAL A 437 -4.57 8.84 -22.61
CA VAL A 437 -3.81 8.44 -21.42
C VAL A 437 -2.73 7.42 -21.77
N LEU A 438 -3.07 6.41 -22.58
CA LEU A 438 -2.20 5.26 -22.87
C LEU A 438 -1.38 5.42 -24.16
N GLY A 439 -1.72 6.39 -25.01
CA GLY A 439 -1.07 6.55 -26.33
C GLY A 439 -1.40 5.46 -27.35
N LEU A 440 -2.27 4.49 -27.01
CA LEU A 440 -2.65 3.38 -27.88
C LEU A 440 -4.17 3.22 -27.99
N ARG A 441 -4.62 2.65 -29.12
CA ARG A 441 -6.03 2.30 -29.30
C ARG A 441 -6.37 1.06 -28.50
N THR A 442 -7.44 1.13 -27.71
CA THR A 442 -8.00 0.05 -26.93
C THR A 442 -9.36 -0.35 -27.50
N LEU A 443 -9.66 -1.64 -27.50
CA LEU A 443 -11.01 -2.11 -27.76
C LEU A 443 -11.84 -1.95 -26.47
N VAL A 444 -13.04 -1.40 -26.59
CA VAL A 444 -13.92 -1.17 -25.44
C VAL A 444 -15.26 -1.84 -25.66
N GLU A 445 -15.65 -2.67 -24.70
CA GLU A 445 -16.96 -3.29 -24.59
C GLU A 445 -17.66 -2.71 -23.35
N ILE A 446 -18.80 -2.03 -23.56
CA ILE A 446 -19.62 -1.55 -22.47
C ILE A 446 -20.59 -2.66 -22.07
N VAL A 447 -20.58 -3.00 -20.79
CA VAL A 447 -21.41 -4.06 -20.23
C VAL A 447 -22.43 -3.50 -19.24
N SER A 448 -23.46 -4.29 -18.95
CA SER A 448 -24.52 -3.89 -18.01
C SER A 448 -23.99 -3.71 -16.59
N PRO A 449 -24.64 -2.85 -15.79
CA PRO A 449 -24.29 -2.69 -14.37
C PRO A 449 -24.32 -4.04 -13.63
N ASN A 450 -23.37 -4.23 -12.71
CA ASN A 450 -23.22 -5.43 -11.88
C ASN A 450 -23.01 -6.75 -12.65
N SER A 451 -22.59 -6.70 -13.92
CA SER A 451 -22.31 -7.89 -14.74
C SER A 451 -20.89 -8.44 -14.52
N ILE A 452 -19.97 -7.61 -14.02
CA ILE A 452 -18.62 -8.01 -13.69
C ILE A 452 -18.57 -8.46 -12.22
N GLN A 453 -18.14 -9.70 -12.00
CA GLN A 453 -18.03 -10.25 -10.65
C GLN A 453 -17.07 -9.40 -9.79
N ARG A 454 -17.56 -8.92 -8.67
CA ARG A 454 -16.78 -8.17 -7.67
C ARG A 454 -16.15 -9.14 -6.69
N THR A 455 -15.03 -8.73 -6.08
CA THR A 455 -14.31 -9.52 -5.08
C THR A 455 -14.44 -8.90 -3.71
N ASP A 456 -14.56 -9.73 -2.66
CA ASP A 456 -14.77 -9.26 -1.29
C ASP A 456 -13.52 -8.63 -0.63
N PHE A 457 -12.35 -8.70 -1.27
CA PHE A 457 -11.13 -8.24 -0.64
C PHE A 457 -10.25 -7.37 -1.57
N LYS A 458 -9.85 -7.87 -2.73
CA LYS A 458 -8.97 -7.14 -3.67
C LYS A 458 -9.42 -7.37 -5.10
N ALA A 459 -9.64 -6.31 -5.85
CA ALA A 459 -10.05 -6.40 -7.25
C ALA A 459 -8.94 -7.06 -8.11
N ARG A 460 -9.31 -8.11 -8.87
CA ARG A 460 -8.45 -8.73 -9.87
C ARG A 460 -8.95 -8.34 -11.24
N ARG A 461 -8.46 -7.24 -11.78
CA ARG A 461 -8.96 -6.61 -12.99
C ARG A 461 -8.28 -7.05 -14.28
N VAL A 462 -7.06 -7.56 -14.20
CA VAL A 462 -6.28 -7.98 -15.38
C VAL A 462 -6.40 -9.48 -15.63
N ILE A 463 -6.74 -9.85 -16.86
CA ILE A 463 -6.70 -11.20 -17.40
C ILE A 463 -5.72 -11.18 -18.58
N ASP A 464 -4.58 -11.85 -18.44
CA ASP A 464 -3.58 -11.99 -19.50
C ASP A 464 -3.69 -13.39 -20.13
N ASP A 465 -4.38 -13.45 -21.26
CA ASP A 465 -4.64 -14.70 -22.00
C ASP A 465 -3.53 -15.06 -22.99
N ARG A 466 -2.46 -14.27 -23.07
CA ARG A 466 -1.34 -14.52 -24.01
C ARG A 466 -0.61 -15.84 -23.74
N ALA A 467 -0.60 -16.31 -22.49
CA ALA A 467 0.02 -17.58 -22.13
C ALA A 467 -0.77 -18.79 -22.65
N VAL A 468 -2.10 -18.73 -22.62
CA VAL A 468 -2.98 -19.79 -23.12
C VAL A 468 -2.77 -20.02 -24.62
N PHE A 469 -2.59 -18.95 -25.39
CA PHE A 469 -2.27 -19.06 -26.83
C PHE A 469 -0.87 -19.65 -27.09
N ARG A 470 0.13 -19.37 -26.27
CA ARG A 470 1.45 -20.00 -26.41
C ARG A 470 1.40 -21.50 -26.17
N ASP A 471 0.67 -21.93 -25.15
CA ASP A 471 0.52 -23.36 -24.83
C ASP A 471 -0.29 -24.09 -25.89
N MET A 472 -1.33 -23.47 -26.45
CA MET A 472 -2.10 -24.02 -27.57
C MET A 472 -1.27 -24.11 -28.86
N HIS A 473 -0.47 -23.10 -29.21
CA HIS A 473 0.44 -23.15 -30.36
C HIS A 473 1.53 -24.21 -30.20
N ALA A 474 2.13 -24.33 -29.02
CA ALA A 474 3.12 -25.37 -28.72
C ALA A 474 2.51 -26.80 -28.85
N GLN A 475 1.24 -26.98 -28.41
CA GLN A 475 0.54 -28.24 -28.56
C GLN A 475 0.18 -28.56 -30.03
N VAL A 476 -0.18 -27.55 -30.82
CA VAL A 476 -0.49 -27.71 -32.25
C VAL A 476 0.80 -27.98 -33.08
N GLU A 477 1.92 -27.34 -32.74
CA GLU A 477 3.20 -27.63 -33.39
C GLU A 477 3.72 -29.02 -33.04
N ASN A 478 3.62 -29.44 -31.77
CA ASN A 478 3.97 -30.79 -31.33
C ASN A 478 3.04 -31.89 -31.88
N ALA A 479 1.84 -31.54 -32.29
CA ALA A 479 0.91 -32.49 -32.92
C ALA A 479 1.08 -32.60 -34.46
N ARG A 480 1.88 -31.72 -35.08
CA ARG A 480 2.20 -31.69 -36.52
C ARG A 480 3.62 -32.18 -36.85
N GLY A 481 4.46 -32.50 -35.86
CA GLY A 481 5.76 -33.18 -36.00
C GLY A 481 5.64 -34.62 -35.55
#